data_a370c2b7fa2969e8d62f302f62fbcaa6
#
_entry.id   a370c2b7fa2969e8d62f302f62fbcaa6
#
_cell.length_a   1.000
_cell.length_b   1.000
_cell.length_c   1.000
_cell.angle_alpha   90.00
_cell.angle_beta   90.00
_cell.angle_gamma   90.00
#
_symmetry.space_group_name_H-M   'P 1'
#
loop_
_entity.id
_entity.type
_entity.pdbx_description
1 polymer ?
#
loop_
_entity_poly.entity_id
_entity_poly.type
_entity_poly.pdbx_seq_one_letter_code
_entity_poly.pdbx_strand_id
1 'polypeptide(L)'
;FEDGSIANSDFRNLVFQKIRDKDKNFYTIGNIKEARLYGQEKWNGNGKIICICEGEIDTISLSQIFNHKYPVVGIPNGVNGAVKSIKKELEFLETYETIVLFFDQDKHGFEAAQKVAELFTVGKCKIATLPLKDVNDMLVANRSEEVIKAMWEAKVYRPDGIVAGDELWDV
;
A
#
# COMPACT_ATOMS: atom_id res chain seq x y z
N PHE A 1 -5.27 18.50 -8.71
CA PHE A 1 -5.95 19.42 -9.61
C PHE A 1 -7.41 19.57 -9.18
N GLU A 2 -8.01 20.75 -9.36
CA GLU A 2 -9.41 21.04 -8.97
C GLU A 2 -10.43 20.16 -9.71
N ASP A 3 -10.08 19.66 -10.88
CA ASP A 3 -10.90 18.78 -11.72
C ASP A 3 -10.65 17.28 -11.47
N GLY A 4 -9.80 16.92 -10.50
CA GLY A 4 -9.44 15.54 -10.23
C GLY A 4 -8.53 14.91 -11.27
N SER A 5 -8.01 15.68 -12.23
CA SER A 5 -7.05 15.18 -13.21
C SER A 5 -5.67 15.02 -12.59
N ILE A 6 -4.97 13.98 -13.00
CA ILE A 6 -3.55 13.83 -12.72
C ILE A 6 -2.81 14.51 -13.85
N ALA A 7 -2.07 15.61 -13.57
CA ALA A 7 -1.18 16.13 -14.57
C ALA A 7 -0.05 15.14 -14.79
N ASN A 8 -0.17 14.43 -15.86
CA ASN A 8 0.98 13.81 -16.46
C ASN A 8 1.47 14.74 -17.58
N SER A 9 2.76 14.98 -17.66
CA SER A 9 3.38 15.72 -18.76
C SER A 9 3.15 15.04 -20.13
N ASP A 10 2.69 13.79 -20.13
CA ASP A 10 2.34 13.03 -21.30
C ASP A 10 0.93 12.43 -21.19
N PHE A 11 -0.06 13.17 -21.69
CA PHE A 11 -1.47 12.73 -21.76
C PHE A 11 -1.67 11.39 -22.48
N ARG A 12 -0.72 10.96 -23.29
CA ARG A 12 -0.77 9.66 -23.99
C ARG A 12 -0.65 8.47 -23.04
N ASN A 13 -0.18 8.68 -21.80
CA ASN A 13 -0.04 7.65 -20.79
C ASN A 13 -1.15 7.65 -19.74
N LEU A 14 -2.18 8.49 -19.90
CA LEU A 14 -3.33 8.49 -19.00
C LEU A 14 -4.17 7.22 -19.24
N VAL A 15 -4.05 6.26 -18.36
CA VAL A 15 -4.78 4.97 -18.45
C VAL A 15 -6.21 5.12 -17.95
N PHE A 16 -6.43 5.89 -16.90
CA PHE A 16 -7.73 6.11 -16.31
C PHE A 16 -7.76 7.36 -15.42
N GLN A 17 -8.97 7.81 -15.09
CA GLN A 17 -9.25 8.87 -14.14
C GLN A 17 -10.27 8.37 -13.11
N LYS A 18 -10.00 8.57 -11.81
CA LYS A 18 -10.95 8.35 -10.72
C LYS A 18 -11.54 9.68 -10.28
N ILE A 19 -12.86 9.73 -10.22
CA ILE A 19 -13.61 10.91 -9.78
C ILE A 19 -14.42 10.50 -8.55
N ARG A 20 -14.35 11.32 -7.50
CA ARG A 20 -15.18 11.18 -6.31
C ARG A 20 -16.09 12.39 -6.22
N ASP A 21 -17.40 12.17 -6.23
CA ASP A 21 -18.38 13.24 -6.06
C ASP A 21 -18.64 13.58 -4.57
N LYS A 22 -19.48 14.59 -4.35
CA LYS A 22 -19.87 15.04 -3.01
C LYS A 22 -20.61 13.97 -2.19
N ASP A 23 -21.31 13.06 -2.87
CA ASP A 23 -22.07 11.98 -2.27
C ASP A 23 -21.22 10.71 -2.04
N LYS A 24 -19.89 10.83 -2.18
CA LYS A 24 -18.90 9.78 -2.05
C LYS A 24 -19.01 8.65 -3.08
N ASN A 25 -19.69 8.88 -4.20
CA ASN A 25 -19.69 7.94 -5.32
C ASN A 25 -18.35 8.02 -6.06
N PHE A 26 -17.90 6.87 -6.53
CA PHE A 26 -16.70 6.77 -7.36
C PHE A 26 -17.08 6.49 -8.81
N TYR A 27 -16.52 7.30 -9.69
CA TYR A 27 -16.60 7.08 -11.13
C TYR A 27 -15.19 6.84 -11.66
N THR A 28 -15.09 5.95 -12.63
CA THR A 28 -13.83 5.69 -13.32
C THR A 28 -14.02 5.92 -14.80
N ILE A 29 -13.18 6.76 -15.38
CA ILE A 29 -13.08 6.98 -16.83
C ILE A 29 -11.78 6.34 -17.29
N GLY A 30 -11.83 5.52 -18.35
CA GLY A 30 -10.68 4.80 -18.86
C GLY A 30 -10.57 3.36 -18.33
N ASN A 31 -9.41 2.75 -18.51
CA ASN A 31 -9.19 1.34 -18.21
C ASN A 31 -8.41 1.13 -16.91
N ILE A 32 -9.11 1.17 -15.78
CA ILE A 32 -8.50 0.93 -14.46
C ILE A 32 -7.84 -0.46 -14.33
N LYS A 33 -8.22 -1.43 -15.18
CA LYS A 33 -7.63 -2.78 -15.15
C LYS A 33 -6.18 -2.78 -15.64
N GLU A 34 -5.80 -1.79 -16.42
CA GLU A 34 -4.43 -1.60 -16.91
C GLU A 34 -3.57 -0.74 -15.97
N ALA A 35 -4.18 -0.15 -14.94
CA ALA A 35 -3.46 0.65 -13.98
C ALA A 35 -2.34 -0.16 -13.30
N ARG A 36 -1.20 0.51 -13.14
CA ARG A 36 -0.14 0.10 -12.21
C ARG A 36 -0.52 0.53 -10.79
N LEU A 37 0.32 0.21 -9.82
CA LEU A 37 0.13 0.76 -8.47
C LEU A 37 0.29 2.29 -8.51
N TYR A 38 -0.55 2.98 -7.76
CA TYR A 38 -0.51 4.44 -7.69
C TYR A 38 0.86 4.91 -7.18
N GLY A 39 1.50 5.80 -7.90
CA GLY A 39 2.83 6.35 -7.58
C GLY A 39 4.02 5.44 -7.90
N GLN A 40 3.80 4.26 -8.49
CA GLN A 40 4.86 3.30 -8.79
C GLN A 40 5.90 3.85 -9.77
N GLU A 41 5.50 4.72 -10.69
CA GLU A 41 6.38 5.32 -11.69
C GLU A 41 7.50 6.19 -11.11
N LYS A 42 7.41 6.55 -9.83
CA LYS A 42 8.43 7.32 -9.11
C LYS A 42 9.58 6.46 -8.61
N TRP A 43 9.46 5.14 -8.67
CA TRP A 43 10.38 4.22 -8.02
C TRP A 43 10.96 3.20 -8.98
N ASN A 44 12.27 3.02 -8.95
CA ASN A 44 12.99 2.15 -9.88
C ASN A 44 13.11 0.69 -9.43
N GLY A 45 12.57 0.33 -8.26
CA GLY A 45 12.81 -0.98 -7.67
C GLY A 45 14.17 -1.11 -6.99
N ASN A 46 14.52 -2.34 -6.59
CA ASN A 46 15.81 -2.71 -5.97
C ASN A 46 16.15 -1.91 -4.69
N GLY A 47 15.15 -1.62 -3.87
CA GLY A 47 15.29 -0.88 -2.63
C GLY A 47 15.22 -1.78 -1.40
N LYS A 48 15.50 -1.20 -0.22
CA LYS A 48 15.39 -1.91 1.05
C LYS A 48 13.95 -2.11 1.48
N ILE A 49 13.13 -1.07 1.40
CA ILE A 49 11.74 -1.10 1.88
C ILE A 49 10.84 -0.40 0.88
N ILE A 50 9.68 -0.99 0.61
CA ILE A 50 8.55 -0.34 -0.04
C ILE A 50 7.31 -0.49 0.82
N CYS A 51 6.53 0.59 0.96
CA CYS A 51 5.25 0.59 1.66
C CYS A 51 4.10 0.55 0.66
N ILE A 52 3.05 -0.22 0.96
CA ILE A 52 1.86 -0.35 0.13
C ILE A 52 0.65 0.07 0.96
N CYS A 53 -0.07 1.09 0.49
CA CYS A 53 -1.32 1.56 1.10
C CYS A 53 -2.54 1.03 0.35
N GLU A 54 -3.69 1.00 1.02
CA GLU A 54 -4.95 0.54 0.44
C GLU A 54 -5.50 1.51 -0.62
N GLY A 55 -5.26 2.80 -0.45
CA GLY A 55 -5.79 3.85 -1.33
C GLY A 55 -4.80 4.97 -1.64
N GLU A 56 -5.21 5.84 -2.56
CA GLU A 56 -4.38 6.95 -3.05
C GLU A 56 -4.13 8.00 -1.96
N ILE A 57 -5.14 8.31 -1.14
CA ILE A 57 -5.02 9.33 -0.07
C ILE A 57 -4.03 8.87 0.99
N ASP A 58 -4.11 7.60 1.41
CA ASP A 58 -3.15 7.03 2.36
C ASP A 58 -1.74 7.00 1.79
N THR A 59 -1.60 6.71 0.50
CA THR A 59 -0.32 6.74 -0.20
C THR A 59 0.30 8.13 -0.17
N ILE A 60 -0.48 9.18 -0.45
CA ILE A 60 -0.01 10.57 -0.40
C ILE A 60 0.33 10.95 1.05
N SER A 61 -0.52 10.59 2.00
CA SER A 61 -0.33 10.86 3.43
C SER A 61 0.94 10.20 3.96
N LEU A 62 1.16 8.93 3.63
CA LEU A 62 2.37 8.20 4.04
C LEU A 62 3.62 8.78 3.38
N SER A 63 3.54 9.12 2.09
CA SER A 63 4.63 9.78 1.38
C SER A 63 4.99 11.13 2.02
N GLN A 64 3.99 11.92 2.43
CA GLN A 64 4.20 13.17 3.16
C GLN A 64 4.87 12.94 4.52
N ILE A 65 4.41 11.96 5.30
CA ILE A 65 5.03 11.56 6.59
C ILE A 65 6.50 11.21 6.40
N PHE A 66 6.83 10.56 5.30
CA PHE A 66 8.22 10.19 4.96
C PHE A 66 8.99 11.32 4.24
N ASN A 67 8.45 12.54 4.17
CA ASN A 67 9.05 13.66 3.42
C ASN A 67 9.39 13.29 1.97
N HIS A 68 8.56 12.46 1.34
CA HIS A 68 8.68 11.97 -0.05
C HIS A 68 10.01 11.26 -0.38
N LYS A 69 10.71 10.71 0.62
CA LYS A 69 12.04 10.10 0.47
C LYS A 69 12.01 8.59 0.32
N TYR A 70 10.94 7.93 0.75
CA TYR A 70 10.85 6.47 0.77
C TYR A 70 9.79 5.96 -0.19
N PRO A 71 9.98 4.77 -0.78
CA PRO A 71 9.01 4.16 -1.67
C PRO A 71 7.67 3.90 -1.00
N VAL A 72 6.63 4.54 -1.54
CA VAL A 72 5.24 4.33 -1.16
C VAL A 72 4.40 4.20 -2.42
N VAL A 73 3.56 3.18 -2.47
CA VAL A 73 2.62 2.92 -3.57
C VAL A 73 1.24 2.59 -3.04
N GLY A 74 0.21 2.78 -3.85
CA GLY A 74 -1.17 2.53 -3.47
C GLY A 74 -1.90 1.57 -4.39
N ILE A 75 -2.91 0.89 -3.84
CA ILE A 75 -3.81 0.03 -4.62
C ILE A 75 -4.79 0.91 -5.41
N PRO A 76 -4.84 0.80 -6.75
CA PRO A 76 -5.70 1.66 -7.56
C PRO A 76 -7.19 1.31 -7.45
N ASN A 77 -7.53 0.06 -7.11
CA ASN A 77 -8.89 -0.47 -7.11
C ASN A 77 -9.46 -0.71 -5.70
N GLY A 78 -8.81 -0.21 -4.65
CA GLY A 78 -9.17 -0.49 -3.26
C GLY A 78 -9.02 -1.97 -2.90
N VAL A 79 -9.48 -2.33 -1.71
CA VAL A 79 -9.30 -3.64 -1.09
C VAL A 79 -9.76 -4.83 -1.96
N ASN A 80 -10.89 -4.70 -2.65
CA ASN A 80 -11.43 -5.79 -3.48
C ASN A 80 -10.56 -6.11 -4.70
N GLY A 81 -9.77 -5.15 -5.17
CA GLY A 81 -8.84 -5.32 -6.29
C GLY A 81 -7.41 -5.58 -5.87
N ALA A 82 -7.10 -5.55 -4.58
CA ALA A 82 -5.74 -5.57 -4.05
C ALA A 82 -4.92 -6.75 -4.55
N VAL A 83 -5.40 -7.98 -4.35
CA VAL A 83 -4.71 -9.20 -4.79
C VAL A 83 -4.37 -9.18 -6.29
N LYS A 84 -5.31 -8.73 -7.12
CA LYS A 84 -5.10 -8.68 -8.57
C LYS A 84 -4.07 -7.61 -8.95
N SER A 85 -4.15 -6.44 -8.34
CA SER A 85 -3.21 -5.34 -8.59
C SER A 85 -1.79 -5.71 -8.16
N ILE A 86 -1.65 -6.33 -6.99
CA ILE A 86 -0.35 -6.79 -6.50
C ILE A 86 0.22 -7.90 -7.36
N LYS A 87 -0.58 -8.90 -7.76
CA LYS A 87 -0.10 -9.98 -8.66
C LYS A 87 0.46 -9.44 -9.97
N LYS A 88 -0.17 -8.40 -10.52
CA LYS A 88 0.28 -7.76 -11.76
C LYS A 88 1.66 -7.12 -11.62
N GLU A 89 1.96 -6.52 -10.48
CA GLU A 89 3.19 -5.79 -10.20
C GLU A 89 4.15 -6.56 -9.26
N LEU A 90 3.91 -7.87 -9.08
CA LEU A 90 4.64 -8.68 -8.12
C LEU A 90 6.15 -8.71 -8.40
N GLU A 91 6.54 -8.83 -9.66
CA GLU A 91 7.94 -8.83 -10.07
C GLU A 91 8.65 -7.53 -9.64
N PHE A 92 8.01 -6.38 -9.82
CA PHE A 92 8.54 -5.08 -9.36
C PHE A 92 8.64 -5.03 -7.84
N LEU A 93 7.60 -5.44 -7.12
CA LEU A 93 7.55 -5.39 -5.66
C LEU A 93 8.58 -6.34 -5.03
N GLU A 94 8.79 -7.52 -5.62
CA GLU A 94 9.77 -8.49 -5.17
C GLU A 94 11.24 -8.04 -5.33
N THR A 95 11.50 -6.96 -6.05
CA THR A 95 12.84 -6.35 -6.09
C THR A 95 13.24 -5.67 -4.78
N TYR A 96 12.29 -5.38 -3.90
CA TYR A 96 12.57 -4.81 -2.58
C TYR A 96 12.89 -5.90 -1.55
N GLU A 97 13.74 -5.60 -0.56
CA GLU A 97 14.09 -6.53 0.51
C GLU A 97 12.93 -6.75 1.48
N THR A 98 12.17 -5.71 1.77
CA THR A 98 11.03 -5.73 2.69
C THR A 98 9.84 -4.97 2.09
N ILE A 99 8.66 -5.53 2.24
CA ILE A 99 7.39 -4.92 1.86
C ILE A 99 6.57 -4.69 3.14
N VAL A 100 6.06 -3.47 3.35
CA VAL A 100 5.23 -3.15 4.52
C VAL A 100 3.84 -2.72 4.06
N LEU A 101 2.81 -3.43 4.50
CA LEU A 101 1.42 -3.13 4.20
C LEU A 101 0.84 -2.16 5.24
N PHE A 102 0.31 -1.05 4.76
CA PHE A 102 -0.46 -0.05 5.52
C PHE A 102 -1.90 -0.05 5.02
N PHE A 103 -2.67 -1.06 5.40
CA PHE A 103 -4.08 -1.18 5.04
C PHE A 103 -4.96 -0.69 6.18
N ASP A 104 -6.23 -0.42 5.88
CA ASP A 104 -7.21 0.04 6.87
C ASP A 104 -7.26 -0.91 8.08
N GLN A 105 -7.38 -0.33 9.27
CA GLN A 105 -7.41 -1.09 10.54
C GLN A 105 -8.82 -1.62 10.83
N ASP A 106 -9.55 -1.97 9.81
CA ASP A 106 -10.84 -2.66 9.92
C ASP A 106 -10.73 -4.12 9.45
N LYS A 107 -11.83 -4.86 9.60
CA LYS A 107 -11.87 -6.29 9.25
C LYS A 107 -11.52 -6.54 7.77
N HIS A 108 -12.00 -5.68 6.86
CA HIS A 108 -11.78 -5.86 5.43
C HIS A 108 -10.34 -5.56 5.04
N GLY A 109 -9.76 -4.48 5.58
CA GLY A 109 -8.35 -4.15 5.36
C GLY A 109 -7.42 -5.23 5.94
N PHE A 110 -7.72 -5.76 7.11
CA PHE A 110 -6.93 -6.84 7.70
C PHE A 110 -6.98 -8.14 6.87
N GLU A 111 -8.17 -8.59 6.46
CA GLU A 111 -8.33 -9.77 5.61
C GLU A 111 -7.63 -9.60 4.25
N ALA A 112 -7.69 -8.39 3.68
CA ALA A 112 -7.00 -8.09 2.43
C ALA A 112 -5.48 -8.06 2.61
N ALA A 113 -4.98 -7.49 3.71
CA ALA A 113 -3.56 -7.46 4.02
C ALA A 113 -2.99 -8.88 4.13
N GLN A 114 -3.69 -9.80 4.78
CA GLN A 114 -3.28 -11.20 4.85
C GLN A 114 -3.21 -11.85 3.47
N LYS A 115 -4.27 -11.73 2.66
CA LYS A 115 -4.32 -12.29 1.29
C LYS A 115 -3.24 -11.73 0.38
N VAL A 116 -2.92 -10.44 0.54
CA VAL A 116 -1.85 -9.78 -0.21
C VAL A 116 -0.48 -10.28 0.27
N ALA A 117 -0.29 -10.40 1.58
CA ALA A 117 0.96 -10.86 2.16
C ALA A 117 1.34 -12.29 1.73
N GLU A 118 0.34 -13.16 1.51
CA GLU A 118 0.53 -14.52 0.99
C GLU A 118 1.13 -14.59 -0.43
N LEU A 119 1.09 -13.49 -1.17
CA LEU A 119 1.63 -13.45 -2.53
C LEU A 119 3.14 -13.30 -2.57
N PHE A 120 3.74 -12.82 -1.49
CA PHE A 120 5.16 -12.51 -1.41
C PHE A 120 5.99 -13.68 -0.89
N THR A 121 7.26 -13.64 -1.20
CA THR A 121 8.23 -14.57 -0.62
C THR A 121 8.13 -14.55 0.90
N VAL A 122 8.09 -15.74 1.51
CA VAL A 122 7.94 -15.92 2.97
C VAL A 122 9.01 -15.10 3.73
N GLY A 123 8.55 -14.36 4.73
CA GLY A 123 9.42 -13.50 5.55
C GLY A 123 9.64 -12.09 5.01
N LYS A 124 9.24 -11.81 3.77
CA LYS A 124 9.48 -10.52 3.10
C LYS A 124 8.40 -9.48 3.39
N CYS A 125 7.16 -9.93 3.54
CA CYS A 125 6.02 -9.04 3.78
C CYS A 125 5.73 -8.88 5.27
N LYS A 126 5.52 -7.63 5.67
CA LYS A 126 5.15 -7.22 7.03
C LYS A 126 3.83 -6.45 6.99
N ILE A 127 3.05 -6.54 8.06
CA ILE A 127 1.80 -5.81 8.22
C ILE A 127 1.97 -4.80 9.35
N ALA A 128 1.79 -3.52 9.05
CA ALA A 128 1.81 -2.45 10.03
C ALA A 128 0.46 -2.37 10.75
N THR A 129 0.50 -2.05 12.03
CA THR A 129 -0.70 -1.81 12.86
C THR A 129 -0.72 -0.35 13.29
N LEU A 130 -1.82 0.33 13.06
CA LEU A 130 -2.02 1.72 13.41
C LEU A 130 -3.07 1.87 14.52
N PRO A 131 -2.94 2.88 15.40
CA PRO A 131 -3.94 3.17 16.44
C PRO A 131 -5.27 3.73 15.91
N LEU A 132 -5.26 4.37 14.73
CA LEU A 132 -6.44 4.90 14.05
C LEU A 132 -6.73 4.07 12.79
N LYS A 133 -7.83 4.39 12.11
CA LYS A 133 -8.36 3.61 11.00
C LYS A 133 -7.34 3.45 9.86
N ASP A 134 -6.69 4.52 9.46
CA ASP A 134 -5.79 4.55 8.31
C ASP A 134 -4.67 5.59 8.48
N VAL A 135 -3.77 5.65 7.50
CA VAL A 135 -2.62 6.57 7.52
C VAL A 135 -3.06 8.03 7.45
N ASN A 136 -4.11 8.33 6.68
CA ASN A 136 -4.61 9.69 6.57
C ASN A 136 -5.18 10.19 7.90
N ASP A 137 -5.93 9.37 8.61
CA ASP A 137 -6.43 9.69 9.95
C ASP A 137 -5.28 9.96 10.93
N MET A 138 -4.19 9.18 10.85
CA MET A 138 -2.98 9.40 11.65
C MET A 138 -2.33 10.75 11.33
N LEU A 139 -2.19 11.10 10.05
CA LEU A 139 -1.62 12.38 9.61
C LEU A 139 -2.46 13.57 10.11
N VAL A 140 -3.78 13.51 9.91
CA VAL A 140 -4.73 14.56 10.35
C VAL A 140 -4.70 14.72 11.87
N ALA A 141 -4.51 13.64 12.62
CA ALA A 141 -4.37 13.66 14.08
C ALA A 141 -2.96 14.12 14.55
N ASN A 142 -2.05 14.52 13.65
CA ASN A 142 -0.66 14.88 13.94
C ASN A 142 0.14 13.76 14.63
N ARG A 143 -0.13 12.49 14.29
CA ARG A 143 0.52 11.31 14.87
C ARG A 143 1.52 10.65 13.92
N SER A 144 2.23 11.45 13.13
CA SER A 144 3.18 10.97 12.11
C SER A 144 4.32 10.12 12.67
N GLU A 145 4.81 10.44 13.87
CA GLU A 145 5.88 9.66 14.52
C GLU A 145 5.44 8.22 14.81
N GLU A 146 4.18 8.03 15.18
CA GLU A 146 3.63 6.69 15.44
C GLU A 146 3.49 5.87 14.16
N VAL A 147 3.24 6.51 13.00
CA VAL A 147 3.23 5.83 11.70
C VAL A 147 4.65 5.35 11.34
N ILE A 148 5.66 6.21 11.54
CA ILE A 148 7.06 5.84 11.32
C ILE A 148 7.44 4.67 12.23
N LYS A 149 7.07 4.72 13.51
CA LYS A 149 7.28 3.65 14.45
C LYS A 149 6.60 2.35 14.01
N ALA A 150 5.34 2.43 13.58
CA ALA A 150 4.58 1.27 13.09
C ALA A 150 5.24 0.60 11.88
N MET A 151 5.89 1.36 10.99
CA MET A 151 6.67 0.80 9.88
C MET A 151 7.81 -0.08 10.39
N TRP A 152 8.56 0.37 11.38
CA TRP A 152 9.69 -0.37 11.92
C TRP A 152 9.28 -1.56 12.78
N GLU A 153 8.17 -1.45 13.50
CA GLU A 153 7.60 -2.48 14.37
C GLU A 153 6.66 -3.44 13.63
N ALA A 154 6.44 -3.23 12.32
CA ALA A 154 5.58 -4.08 11.51
C ALA A 154 6.00 -5.54 11.59
N LYS A 155 5.03 -6.42 11.87
CA LYS A 155 5.25 -7.85 12.06
C LYS A 155 5.32 -8.55 10.73
N VAL A 156 6.27 -9.47 10.60
CA VAL A 156 6.36 -10.38 9.46
C VAL A 156 5.08 -11.19 9.39
N TYR A 157 4.43 -11.18 8.22
CA TYR A 157 3.30 -12.06 7.97
C TYR A 157 3.82 -13.51 7.84
N ARG A 158 3.19 -14.40 8.60
CA ARG A 158 3.43 -15.83 8.52
C ARG A 158 2.09 -16.53 8.34
N PRO A 159 1.93 -17.34 7.29
CA PRO A 159 0.76 -18.21 7.19
C PRO A 159 0.65 -19.13 8.41
N ASP A 160 -0.57 -19.48 8.78
CA ASP A 160 -0.81 -20.39 9.88
C ASP A 160 0.00 -21.69 9.74
N GLY A 161 0.67 -22.10 10.81
CA GLY A 161 1.51 -23.30 10.86
C GLY A 161 2.97 -23.10 10.44
N ILE A 162 3.39 -21.89 10.08
CA ILE A 162 4.81 -21.58 9.84
C ILE A 162 5.39 -20.89 11.08
N VAL A 163 6.33 -21.56 11.75
CA VAL A 163 7.07 -21.06 12.91
C VAL A 163 8.50 -20.72 12.50
N ALA A 164 9.03 -19.61 12.99
CA ALA A 164 10.45 -19.29 12.75
C ALA A 164 11.38 -20.26 13.49
N GLY A 165 12.56 -20.50 12.95
CA GLY A 165 13.50 -21.44 13.54
C GLY A 165 13.94 -21.09 14.97
N ASP A 166 13.94 -19.82 15.33
CA ASP A 166 14.20 -19.31 16.68
C ASP A 166 13.04 -19.58 17.65
N GLU A 167 11.80 -19.71 17.16
CA GLU A 167 10.62 -20.04 17.95
C GLU A 167 10.42 -21.56 18.15
N LEU A 168 11.18 -22.40 17.43
CA LEU A 168 11.09 -23.88 17.54
C LEU A 168 11.64 -24.41 18.86
N TRP A 169 12.42 -23.62 19.60
CA TRP A 169 13.05 -24.04 20.83
C TRP A 169 12.25 -23.70 22.10
N ASP A 170 11.14 -22.96 21.95
CA ASP A 170 10.24 -22.55 23.04
C ASP A 170 8.99 -23.44 23.16
N VAL A 171 9.00 -24.61 22.52
CA VAL A 171 7.88 -25.58 22.54
C VAL A 171 8.24 -26.78 23.39
#